data_e7d76b0449900e1bb9653d14f676893b
#
_entry.id   e7d76b0449900e1bb9653d14f676893b
#
_cell.length_a   1.000
_cell.length_b   1.000
_cell.length_c   1.000
_cell.angle_alpha   90.00
_cell.angle_beta   90.00
_cell.angle_gamma   90.00
#
_symmetry.space_group_name_H-M   'P 1'
#
loop_
_entity.id
_entity.type
_entity.pdbx_description
1 polymer ?
#
loop_
_entity_poly.entity_id
_entity_poly.type
_entity_poly.pdbx_seq_one_letter_code
_entity_poly.pdbx_strand_id
1 'polypeptide(L)'
;MSSDNLTDLRGQIERITYTNEENSYTVVRVKVYGRKDLVTVIGNIVNPTPGEIISMKGEWGNHPKYGEQFKVVFCQCTTPATVYGIEKYLGSGLVRGIGPVMAKRIVKKFKEETLNVIEKDIEQLAGIDGIGKKRIAMIKKAWDEQKEIRSIMIFLQSHGVSSGYSAKIYKQYGNESIKIVKENPYRLAIDIFGIGFVTADKIAQKLGFAKDSELRAEAGILHVLHEMTDEGHVYYPYEPLIEKCKEILDIDREIIVKAIGTCLLYTSDAADE
;
A
#
# COMPACT_ATOMS: atom_id res chain seq x y z
N MET A 1 -5.23 -12.11 -15.46
CA MET A 1 -6.64 -11.72 -15.23
C MET A 1 -6.87 -10.42 -15.97
N SER A 2 -7.79 -10.41 -16.92
CA SER A 2 -8.09 -9.27 -17.78
C SER A 2 -8.65 -8.11 -16.95
N SER A 3 -8.10 -6.92 -17.13
CA SER A 3 -8.53 -5.68 -16.46
C SER A 3 -9.90 -5.14 -16.91
N ASP A 4 -10.57 -5.81 -17.81
CA ASP A 4 -11.74 -5.28 -18.56
C ASP A 4 -13.10 -5.41 -17.84
N ASN A 5 -13.19 -6.01 -16.65
CA ASN A 5 -14.47 -6.24 -15.98
C ASN A 5 -14.57 -5.64 -14.56
N LEU A 6 -13.65 -4.73 -14.18
CA LEU A 6 -13.70 -4.12 -12.85
C LEU A 6 -14.73 -2.98 -12.81
N THR A 7 -15.60 -3.02 -11.79
CA THR A 7 -16.58 -1.96 -11.53
C THR A 7 -15.96 -0.85 -10.67
N ASP A 8 -16.24 0.39 -11.01
CA ASP A 8 -15.88 1.56 -10.20
C ASP A 8 -16.99 1.85 -9.18
N LEU A 9 -16.61 2.00 -7.91
CA LEU A 9 -17.49 2.48 -6.85
C LEU A 9 -16.84 3.59 -6.05
N ARG A 10 -17.67 4.54 -5.61
CA ARG A 10 -17.26 5.61 -4.70
C ARG A 10 -18.28 5.80 -3.60
N GLY A 11 -17.79 5.95 -2.38
CA GLY A 11 -18.66 6.17 -1.24
C GLY A 11 -17.90 6.63 0.00
N GLN A 12 -18.61 6.80 1.11
CA GLN A 12 -18.05 7.16 2.40
C GLN A 12 -18.02 5.93 3.32
N ILE A 13 -16.87 5.72 3.98
CA ILE A 13 -16.74 4.66 4.98
C ILE A 13 -17.60 5.02 6.20
N GLU A 14 -18.61 4.19 6.46
CA GLU A 14 -19.49 4.38 7.62
C GLU A 14 -18.91 3.75 8.88
N ARG A 15 -18.41 2.53 8.78
CA ARG A 15 -17.76 1.81 9.87
C ARG A 15 -16.88 0.68 9.37
N ILE A 16 -15.89 0.33 10.17
CA ILE A 16 -15.09 -0.87 10.01
C ILE A 16 -15.78 -1.98 10.80
N THR A 17 -16.00 -3.13 10.16
CA THR A 17 -16.62 -4.30 10.79
C THR A 17 -15.56 -5.29 11.25
N TYR A 18 -14.46 -5.41 10.49
CA TYR A 18 -13.35 -6.32 10.78
C TYR A 18 -12.07 -5.81 10.12
N THR A 19 -10.95 -5.99 10.79
CA THR A 19 -9.62 -5.77 10.23
C THR A 19 -8.68 -6.86 10.73
N ASN A 20 -7.91 -7.44 9.82
CA ASN A 20 -6.79 -8.32 10.13
C ASN A 20 -5.51 -7.48 10.00
N GLU A 21 -4.80 -7.28 11.11
CA GLU A 21 -3.59 -6.46 11.17
C GLU A 21 -2.39 -7.08 10.44
N GLU A 22 -2.39 -8.42 10.27
CA GLU A 22 -1.28 -9.12 9.62
C GLU A 22 -1.22 -8.86 8.12
N ASN A 23 -2.38 -8.87 7.45
CA ASN A 23 -2.49 -8.77 6.01
C ASN A 23 -3.31 -7.58 5.52
N SER A 24 -3.75 -6.69 6.44
CA SER A 24 -4.61 -5.53 6.18
C SER A 24 -5.93 -5.88 5.48
N TYR A 25 -6.36 -7.16 5.56
CA TYR A 25 -7.68 -7.55 5.06
C TYR A 25 -8.76 -6.93 5.95
N THR A 26 -9.62 -6.15 5.33
CA THR A 26 -10.61 -5.35 6.04
C THR A 26 -11.99 -5.56 5.46
N VAL A 27 -13.00 -5.55 6.33
CA VAL A 27 -14.42 -5.51 6.00
C VAL A 27 -14.97 -4.18 6.47
N VAL A 28 -15.43 -3.35 5.54
CA VAL A 28 -16.02 -2.04 5.83
C VAL A 28 -17.44 -1.94 5.31
N ARG A 29 -18.24 -1.12 5.98
CA ARG A 29 -19.57 -0.72 5.50
C ARG A 29 -19.46 0.66 4.89
N VAL A 30 -19.80 0.76 3.61
CA VAL A 30 -19.63 1.98 2.78
C VAL A 30 -20.98 2.49 2.34
N LYS A 31 -21.23 3.78 2.54
CA LYS A 31 -22.39 4.47 1.97
C LYS A 31 -22.02 4.93 0.55
N VAL A 32 -22.47 4.16 -0.42
CA VAL A 32 -22.23 4.44 -1.83
C VAL A 32 -23.28 5.43 -2.36
N TYR A 33 -22.86 6.40 -3.14
CA TYR A 33 -23.78 7.36 -3.76
C TYR A 33 -24.76 6.64 -4.68
N GLY A 34 -26.06 6.97 -4.54
CA GLY A 34 -27.13 6.35 -5.32
C GLY A 34 -27.66 5.01 -4.78
N ARG A 35 -27.09 4.48 -3.70
CA ARG A 35 -27.61 3.28 -3.01
C ARG A 35 -28.24 3.66 -1.65
N LYS A 36 -29.40 3.06 -1.31
CA LYS A 36 -30.06 3.27 -0.02
C LYS A 36 -29.32 2.56 1.11
N ASP A 37 -28.94 1.33 0.86
CA ASP A 37 -28.29 0.47 1.85
C ASP A 37 -26.77 0.60 1.82
N LEU A 38 -26.14 0.31 2.96
CA LEU A 38 -24.70 0.26 3.07
C LEU A 38 -24.15 -0.96 2.32
N VAL A 39 -23.17 -0.75 1.47
CA VAL A 39 -22.46 -1.80 0.76
C VAL A 39 -21.41 -2.42 1.68
N THR A 40 -21.34 -3.74 1.72
CA THR A 40 -20.23 -4.46 2.34
C THR A 40 -19.05 -4.49 1.36
N VAL A 41 -17.96 -3.89 1.75
CA VAL A 41 -16.73 -3.85 0.94
C VAL A 41 -15.66 -4.65 1.66
N ILE A 42 -14.99 -5.54 0.92
CA ILE A 42 -13.96 -6.43 1.44
C ILE A 42 -12.68 -6.32 0.61
N GLY A 43 -11.54 -6.43 1.26
CA GLY A 43 -10.23 -6.43 0.60
C GLY A 43 -9.12 -5.86 1.47
N ASN A 44 -7.92 -5.74 0.89
CA ASN A 44 -6.79 -5.15 1.59
C ASN A 44 -6.88 -3.62 1.51
N ILE A 45 -7.39 -3.01 2.56
CA ILE A 45 -7.55 -1.56 2.70
C ILE A 45 -6.66 -1.11 3.85
N VAL A 46 -5.65 -0.29 3.54
CA VAL A 46 -4.68 0.15 4.55
C VAL A 46 -5.27 1.27 5.39
N ASN A 47 -5.28 1.06 6.71
CA ASN A 47 -5.73 2.02 7.71
C ASN A 47 -7.01 2.78 7.33
N PRO A 48 -8.09 2.08 6.91
CA PRO A 48 -9.33 2.75 6.55
C PRO A 48 -9.90 3.46 7.78
N THR A 49 -10.46 4.63 7.57
CA THR A 49 -11.03 5.43 8.66
C THR A 49 -12.48 5.75 8.41
N PRO A 50 -13.38 5.54 9.39
CA PRO A 50 -14.76 6.01 9.29
C PRO A 50 -14.80 7.50 8.96
N GLY A 51 -15.63 7.89 7.98
CA GLY A 51 -15.73 9.25 7.48
C GLY A 51 -14.95 9.51 6.19
N GLU A 52 -13.89 8.77 5.90
CA GLU A 52 -13.14 8.90 4.63
C GLU A 52 -14.01 8.58 3.42
N ILE A 53 -13.67 9.22 2.32
CA ILE A 53 -14.20 8.88 1.00
C ILE A 53 -13.28 7.81 0.39
N ILE A 54 -13.86 6.69 0.01
CA ILE A 54 -13.16 5.61 -0.66
C ILE A 54 -13.61 5.52 -2.11
N SER A 55 -12.65 5.60 -3.04
CA SER A 55 -12.82 5.31 -4.46
C SER A 55 -12.22 3.93 -4.72
N MET A 56 -12.97 3.04 -5.36
CA MET A 56 -12.63 1.62 -5.46
C MET A 56 -12.84 1.11 -6.87
N LYS A 57 -11.97 0.17 -7.28
CA LYS A 57 -12.17 -0.72 -8.44
C LYS A 57 -12.18 -2.14 -7.94
N GLY A 58 -13.16 -2.93 -8.38
CA GLY A 58 -13.29 -4.30 -7.90
C GLY A 58 -14.47 -5.03 -8.54
N GLU A 59 -14.82 -6.14 -7.94
CA GLU A 59 -15.82 -7.06 -8.44
C GLU A 59 -16.93 -7.28 -7.42
N TRP A 60 -18.16 -7.42 -7.90
CA TRP A 60 -19.28 -7.87 -7.09
C TRP A 60 -19.21 -9.40 -6.89
N GLY A 61 -19.43 -9.82 -5.67
CA GLY A 61 -19.52 -11.23 -5.31
C GLY A 61 -20.65 -11.47 -4.32
N ASN A 62 -21.14 -12.70 -4.24
CA ASN A 62 -22.14 -13.10 -3.28
C ASN A 62 -21.56 -14.14 -2.31
N HIS A 63 -21.50 -13.79 -1.03
CA HIS A 63 -21.04 -14.70 0.01
C HIS A 63 -22.23 -15.47 0.58
N PRO A 64 -22.18 -16.82 0.72
CA PRO A 64 -23.32 -17.64 1.13
C PRO A 64 -23.97 -17.18 2.46
N LYS A 65 -23.15 -16.69 3.40
CA LYS A 65 -23.61 -16.27 4.75
C LYS A 65 -23.86 -14.77 4.86
N TYR A 66 -23.12 -13.93 4.11
CA TYR A 66 -23.11 -12.47 4.29
C TYR A 66 -23.71 -11.68 3.12
N GLY A 67 -24.21 -12.37 2.11
CA GLY A 67 -24.87 -11.76 0.95
C GLY A 67 -23.92 -11.03 0.00
N GLU A 68 -24.45 -10.03 -0.70
CA GLU A 68 -23.72 -9.26 -1.70
C GLU A 68 -22.56 -8.48 -1.07
N GLN A 69 -21.38 -8.60 -1.66
CA GLN A 69 -20.15 -7.94 -1.24
C GLN A 69 -19.39 -7.41 -2.44
N PHE A 70 -18.70 -6.29 -2.24
CA PHE A 70 -17.79 -5.73 -3.24
C PHE A 70 -16.35 -6.04 -2.85
N LYS A 71 -15.66 -6.85 -3.65
CA LYS A 71 -14.26 -7.22 -3.45
C LYS A 71 -13.35 -6.24 -4.14
N VAL A 72 -12.58 -5.49 -3.35
CA VAL A 72 -11.66 -4.45 -3.82
C VAL A 72 -10.38 -5.06 -4.40
N VAL A 73 -10.00 -4.60 -5.60
CA VAL A 73 -8.68 -4.85 -6.20
C VAL A 73 -7.77 -3.62 -6.02
N PHE A 74 -8.32 -2.42 -6.30
CA PHE A 74 -7.67 -1.14 -6.06
C PHE A 74 -8.59 -0.22 -5.27
N CYS A 75 -8.06 0.51 -4.31
CA CYS A 75 -8.79 1.55 -3.60
C CYS A 75 -7.88 2.72 -3.22
N GLN A 76 -8.48 3.88 -3.18
CA GLN A 76 -7.86 5.11 -2.70
C GLN A 76 -8.79 5.77 -1.69
N CYS A 77 -8.28 5.99 -0.48
CA CYS A 77 -8.97 6.76 0.54
C CYS A 77 -8.54 8.23 0.47
N THR A 78 -9.51 9.12 0.57
CA THR A 78 -9.29 10.56 0.62
C THR A 78 -10.02 11.16 1.82
N THR A 79 -9.52 12.29 2.30
CA THR A 79 -10.14 13.01 3.42
C THR A 79 -11.58 13.42 3.07
N PRO A 80 -12.48 13.40 4.06
CA PRO A 80 -13.87 13.83 3.86
C PRO A 80 -13.95 15.33 3.59
N ALA A 81 -14.92 15.72 2.77
CA ALA A 81 -15.20 17.13 2.46
C ALA A 81 -16.44 17.69 3.17
N THR A 82 -17.29 16.83 3.76
CA THR A 82 -18.50 17.25 4.45
C THR A 82 -18.29 17.38 5.96
N VAL A 83 -18.98 18.31 6.61
CA VAL A 83 -18.94 18.52 8.06
C VAL A 83 -19.16 17.20 8.83
N TYR A 84 -20.17 16.42 8.43
CA TYR A 84 -20.43 15.11 9.03
C TYR A 84 -19.29 14.11 8.85
N GLY A 85 -18.74 14.03 7.64
CA GLY A 85 -17.60 13.15 7.35
C GLY A 85 -16.35 13.55 8.13
N ILE A 86 -16.06 14.85 8.23
CA ILE A 86 -14.93 15.41 8.98
C ILE A 86 -15.08 15.09 10.47
N GLU A 87 -16.26 15.28 11.05
CA GLU A 87 -16.54 14.96 12.46
C GLU A 87 -16.28 13.47 12.74
N LYS A 88 -16.79 12.61 11.87
CA LYS A 88 -16.64 11.17 11.98
C LYS A 88 -15.18 10.73 11.83
N TYR A 89 -14.47 11.29 10.86
CA TYR A 89 -13.06 11.04 10.59
C TYR A 89 -12.18 11.39 11.80
N LEU A 90 -12.32 12.61 12.31
CA LEU A 90 -11.55 13.05 13.49
C LEU A 90 -11.93 12.31 14.76
N GLY A 91 -13.20 11.96 14.91
CA GLY A 91 -13.74 11.24 16.07
C GLY A 91 -13.48 9.75 16.09
N SER A 92 -12.92 9.18 15.03
CA SER A 92 -12.64 7.74 14.89
C SER A 92 -11.54 7.22 15.81
N GLY A 93 -10.72 8.12 16.40
CA GLY A 93 -9.56 7.76 17.21
C GLY A 93 -8.24 7.70 16.41
N LEU A 94 -8.30 7.91 15.09
CA LEU A 94 -7.13 7.92 14.20
C LEU A 94 -6.13 9.01 14.60
N VAL A 95 -6.64 10.21 14.90
CA VAL A 95 -5.82 11.34 15.31
C VAL A 95 -5.72 11.35 16.83
N ARG A 96 -4.57 10.93 17.37
CA ARG A 96 -4.32 10.95 18.82
C ARG A 96 -4.55 12.35 19.37
N GLY A 97 -5.33 12.46 20.45
CA GLY A 97 -5.71 13.72 21.07
C GLY A 97 -7.08 14.25 20.63
N ILE A 98 -7.72 13.65 19.64
CA ILE A 98 -9.08 13.97 19.21
C ILE A 98 -9.97 12.73 19.40
N GLY A 99 -10.87 12.79 20.38
CA GLY A 99 -11.96 11.82 20.51
C GLY A 99 -13.28 12.39 19.97
N PRO A 100 -14.39 11.62 19.98
CA PRO A 100 -15.68 12.04 19.39
C PRO A 100 -16.19 13.40 19.89
N VAL A 101 -16.09 13.65 21.19
CA VAL A 101 -16.52 14.93 21.81
C VAL A 101 -15.67 16.10 21.34
N MET A 102 -14.35 15.87 21.23
CA MET A 102 -13.42 16.91 20.77
C MET A 102 -13.59 17.17 19.28
N ALA A 103 -13.73 16.14 18.46
CA ALA A 103 -14.04 16.25 17.03
C ALA A 103 -15.27 17.14 16.79
N LYS A 104 -16.36 16.89 17.55
CA LYS A 104 -17.59 17.71 17.47
C LYS A 104 -17.35 19.17 17.81
N ARG A 105 -16.51 19.47 18.82
CA ARG A 105 -16.17 20.86 19.21
C ARG A 105 -15.35 21.55 18.12
N ILE A 106 -14.36 20.87 17.60
CA ILE A 106 -13.48 21.40 16.54
C ILE A 106 -14.32 21.69 15.28
N VAL A 107 -15.07 20.72 14.83
CA VAL A 107 -15.88 20.83 13.60
C VAL A 107 -17.01 21.87 13.75
N LYS A 108 -17.60 22.01 14.94
CA LYS A 108 -18.58 23.07 15.21
C LYS A 108 -17.99 24.47 14.99
N LYS A 109 -16.70 24.67 15.32
CA LYS A 109 -16.02 25.96 15.18
C LYS A 109 -15.56 26.22 13.74
N PHE A 110 -14.93 25.23 13.09
CA PHE A 110 -14.27 25.43 11.81
C PHE A 110 -15.02 24.83 10.62
N LYS A 111 -16.07 24.05 10.83
CA LYS A 111 -16.94 23.42 9.78
C LYS A 111 -16.08 22.69 8.73
N GLU A 112 -16.30 22.99 7.44
CA GLU A 112 -15.59 22.40 6.32
C GLU A 112 -14.09 22.72 6.32
N GLU A 113 -13.69 23.86 6.91
CA GLU A 113 -12.29 24.29 7.00
C GLU A 113 -11.48 23.55 8.07
N THR A 114 -12.10 22.70 8.86
CA THR A 114 -11.46 21.98 9.98
C THR A 114 -10.17 21.28 9.57
N LEU A 115 -10.17 20.52 8.48
CA LEU A 115 -8.98 19.77 8.05
C LEU A 115 -7.89 20.72 7.54
N ASN A 116 -8.27 21.80 6.87
CA ASN A 116 -7.36 22.83 6.38
C ASN A 116 -6.68 23.58 7.56
N VAL A 117 -7.44 23.85 8.61
CA VAL A 117 -6.91 24.46 9.84
C VAL A 117 -5.90 23.52 10.53
N ILE A 118 -6.21 22.22 10.65
CA ILE A 118 -5.29 21.23 11.23
C ILE A 118 -4.01 21.13 10.41
N GLU A 119 -4.11 21.20 9.09
CA GLU A 119 -2.96 21.06 8.20
C GLU A 119 -2.06 22.30 8.13
N LYS A 120 -2.66 23.49 8.06
CA LYS A 120 -1.93 24.73 7.77
C LYS A 120 -1.70 25.63 8.98
N ASP A 121 -2.63 25.63 9.95
CA ASP A 121 -2.60 26.54 11.09
C ASP A 121 -3.21 25.89 12.35
N ILE A 122 -2.56 24.82 12.79
CA ILE A 122 -3.02 23.99 13.92
C ILE A 122 -3.11 24.77 15.24
N GLU A 123 -2.38 25.87 15.37
CA GLU A 123 -2.38 26.71 16.57
C GLU A 123 -3.75 27.35 16.83
N GLN A 124 -4.60 27.51 15.81
CA GLN A 124 -5.98 27.98 15.99
C GLN A 124 -6.83 27.07 16.87
N LEU A 125 -6.42 25.80 17.01
CA LEU A 125 -7.09 24.85 17.91
C LEU A 125 -6.94 25.25 19.39
N ALA A 126 -5.95 26.07 19.76
CA ALA A 126 -5.77 26.57 21.12
C ALA A 126 -6.99 27.36 21.63
N GLY A 127 -7.78 27.93 20.71
CA GLY A 127 -9.02 28.63 21.05
C GLY A 127 -10.24 27.71 21.32
N ILE A 128 -10.02 26.40 21.53
CA ILE A 128 -11.08 25.42 21.85
C ILE A 128 -10.84 24.88 23.26
N ASP A 129 -11.88 24.91 24.10
CA ASP A 129 -11.80 24.40 25.46
C ASP A 129 -11.31 22.94 25.51
N GLY A 130 -10.25 22.73 26.29
CA GLY A 130 -9.62 21.43 26.47
C GLY A 130 -8.52 21.12 25.46
N ILE A 131 -8.14 22.05 24.57
CA ILE A 131 -6.99 21.92 23.68
C ILE A 131 -5.86 22.84 24.13
N GLY A 132 -4.89 22.28 24.85
CA GLY A 132 -3.64 22.98 25.23
C GLY A 132 -2.47 22.58 24.33
N LYS A 133 -1.33 23.22 24.49
CA LYS A 133 -0.10 23.03 23.70
C LYS A 133 0.32 21.57 23.54
N LYS A 134 0.26 20.75 24.62
CA LYS A 134 0.60 19.32 24.55
C LYS A 134 -0.33 18.55 23.60
N ARG A 135 -1.63 18.88 23.63
CA ARG A 135 -2.61 18.22 22.75
C ARG A 135 -2.43 18.64 21.30
N ILE A 136 -2.13 19.90 21.05
CA ILE A 136 -1.79 20.39 19.69
C ILE A 136 -0.61 19.62 19.12
N ALA A 137 0.47 19.45 19.89
CA ALA A 137 1.65 18.67 19.45
C ALA A 137 1.31 17.21 19.14
N MET A 138 0.46 16.58 19.96
CA MET A 138 -0.02 15.19 19.71
C MET A 138 -0.86 15.10 18.43
N ILE A 139 -1.77 16.05 18.21
CA ILE A 139 -2.63 16.11 17.03
C ILE A 139 -1.76 16.29 15.79
N LYS A 140 -0.81 17.23 15.81
CA LYS A 140 0.10 17.49 14.70
C LYS A 140 0.88 16.25 14.31
N LYS A 141 1.52 15.59 15.27
CA LYS A 141 2.28 14.37 15.03
C LYS A 141 1.43 13.28 14.38
N ALA A 142 0.26 13.00 14.95
CA ALA A 142 -0.63 11.98 14.41
C ALA A 142 -1.17 12.34 13.01
N TRP A 143 -1.39 13.61 12.74
CA TRP A 143 -1.83 14.11 11.42
C TRP A 143 -0.74 13.91 10.36
N ASP A 144 0.50 14.27 10.68
CA ASP A 144 1.65 14.13 9.79
C ASP A 144 1.92 12.65 9.46
N GLU A 145 1.86 11.75 10.46
CA GLU A 145 1.98 10.29 10.27
C GLU A 145 0.91 9.76 9.28
N GLN A 146 -0.34 10.19 9.40
CA GLN A 146 -1.42 9.75 8.51
C GLN A 146 -1.26 10.29 7.08
N LYS A 147 -0.77 11.51 6.94
CA LYS A 147 -0.48 12.12 5.64
C LYS A 147 0.63 11.35 4.90
N GLU A 148 1.65 10.95 5.62
CA GLU A 148 2.78 10.19 5.07
C GLU A 148 2.34 8.80 4.57
N ILE A 149 1.60 8.05 5.38
CA ILE A 149 1.03 6.75 4.98
C ILE A 149 0.21 6.90 3.70
N ARG A 150 -0.66 7.90 3.63
CA ARG A 150 -1.50 8.14 2.45
C ARG A 150 -0.66 8.45 1.22
N SER A 151 0.40 9.24 1.34
CA SER A 151 1.27 9.57 0.21
C SER A 151 2.00 8.33 -0.32
N ILE A 152 2.46 7.44 0.56
CA ILE A 152 3.07 6.16 0.19
C ILE A 152 2.08 5.28 -0.56
N MET A 153 0.83 5.15 -0.07
CA MET A 153 -0.20 4.36 -0.73
C MET A 153 -0.51 4.88 -2.13
N ILE A 154 -0.67 6.21 -2.27
CA ILE A 154 -0.91 6.86 -3.57
C ILE A 154 0.25 6.59 -4.52
N PHE A 155 1.48 6.76 -4.06
CA PHE A 155 2.67 6.50 -4.87
C PHE A 155 2.71 5.04 -5.38
N LEU A 156 2.57 4.06 -4.49
CA LEU A 156 2.62 2.65 -4.86
C LEU A 156 1.50 2.28 -5.84
N GLN A 157 0.27 2.73 -5.57
CA GLN A 157 -0.88 2.42 -6.41
C GLN A 157 -0.82 3.13 -7.78
N SER A 158 -0.29 4.34 -7.87
CA SER A 158 -0.09 5.04 -9.14
C SER A 158 0.90 4.31 -10.06
N HIS A 159 1.82 3.53 -9.47
CA HIS A 159 2.73 2.64 -10.20
C HIS A 159 2.18 1.21 -10.34
N GLY A 160 0.86 1.02 -10.13
CA GLY A 160 0.14 -0.22 -10.39
C GLY A 160 0.37 -1.33 -9.37
N VAL A 161 0.85 -0.97 -8.19
CA VAL A 161 0.88 -1.89 -7.05
C VAL A 161 -0.53 -2.03 -6.50
N SER A 162 -1.04 -3.24 -6.35
CA SER A 162 -2.37 -3.46 -5.74
C SER A 162 -2.39 -3.01 -4.28
N SER A 163 -3.59 -2.71 -3.75
CA SER A 163 -3.75 -2.30 -2.35
C SER A 163 -3.15 -3.33 -1.38
N GLY A 164 -3.29 -4.63 -1.67
CA GLY A 164 -2.72 -5.70 -0.84
C GLY A 164 -1.19 -5.69 -0.80
N TYR A 165 -0.54 -5.49 -1.94
CA TYR A 165 0.92 -5.37 -1.98
C TYR A 165 1.39 -4.06 -1.36
N SER A 166 0.69 -2.95 -1.60
CA SER A 166 1.00 -1.66 -0.97
C SER A 166 0.99 -1.76 0.56
N ALA A 167 0.02 -2.49 1.12
CA ALA A 167 -0.06 -2.76 2.55
C ALA A 167 1.14 -3.54 3.08
N LYS A 168 1.54 -4.62 2.37
CA LYS A 168 2.70 -5.43 2.73
C LYS A 168 3.99 -4.63 2.66
N ILE A 169 4.17 -3.83 1.61
CA ILE A 169 5.34 -2.96 1.40
C ILE A 169 5.45 -1.94 2.53
N TYR A 170 4.34 -1.28 2.87
CA TYR A 170 4.32 -0.34 3.98
C TYR A 170 4.59 -1.01 5.34
N LYS A 171 4.02 -2.20 5.57
CA LYS A 171 4.28 -2.97 6.80
C LYS A 171 5.75 -3.32 6.96
N GLN A 172 6.44 -3.66 5.86
CA GLN A 172 7.85 -4.06 5.85
C GLN A 172 8.80 -2.87 6.02
N TYR A 173 8.56 -1.77 5.29
CA TYR A 173 9.52 -0.67 5.17
C TYR A 173 9.05 0.65 5.81
N GLY A 174 7.80 0.73 6.24
CA GLY A 174 7.25 1.96 6.83
C GLY A 174 7.43 3.16 5.90
N ASN A 175 7.96 4.24 6.43
CA ASN A 175 8.18 5.50 5.72
C ASN A 175 9.28 5.44 4.65
N GLU A 176 10.19 4.44 4.73
CA GLU A 176 11.23 4.22 3.71
C GLU A 176 10.72 3.53 2.44
N SER A 177 9.44 3.13 2.41
CA SER A 177 8.83 2.36 1.30
C SER A 177 9.09 2.98 -0.07
N ILE A 178 8.87 4.28 -0.22
CA ILE A 178 9.05 4.99 -1.51
C ILE A 178 10.51 4.98 -1.92
N LYS A 179 11.42 5.25 -0.98
CA LYS A 179 12.86 5.29 -1.23
C LYS A 179 13.37 3.93 -1.68
N ILE A 180 13.08 2.88 -0.92
CA ILE A 180 13.51 1.51 -1.21
C ILE A 180 12.97 1.05 -2.57
N VAL A 181 11.70 1.28 -2.86
CA VAL A 181 11.08 0.87 -4.13
C VAL A 181 11.64 1.64 -5.31
N LYS A 182 12.03 2.91 -5.13
CA LYS A 182 12.70 3.71 -6.17
C LYS A 182 14.16 3.33 -6.39
N GLU A 183 14.88 2.95 -5.34
CA GLU A 183 16.29 2.56 -5.42
C GLU A 183 16.46 1.15 -5.98
N ASN A 184 15.70 0.18 -5.45
CA ASN A 184 15.73 -1.20 -5.90
C ASN A 184 14.38 -1.91 -5.69
N PRO A 185 13.49 -1.92 -6.69
CA PRO A 185 12.18 -2.57 -6.59
C PRO A 185 12.26 -4.09 -6.44
N TYR A 186 13.38 -4.72 -6.82
CA TYR A 186 13.55 -6.17 -6.72
C TYR A 186 13.76 -6.66 -5.29
N ARG A 187 14.11 -5.77 -4.35
CA ARG A 187 14.10 -6.08 -2.92
C ARG A 187 12.73 -6.56 -2.43
N LEU A 188 11.65 -6.13 -3.08
CA LEU A 188 10.31 -6.59 -2.77
C LEU A 188 10.17 -8.11 -2.89
N ALA A 189 10.88 -8.73 -3.84
CA ALA A 189 10.84 -10.17 -4.06
C ALA A 189 11.65 -10.95 -3.00
N ILE A 190 12.64 -10.32 -2.40
CA ILE A 190 13.49 -10.91 -1.35
C ILE A 190 12.85 -10.73 0.03
N ASP A 191 12.40 -9.51 0.33
CA ASP A 191 12.04 -9.10 1.69
C ASP A 191 10.56 -9.36 2.04
N ILE A 192 9.67 -9.58 1.03
CA ILE A 192 8.23 -9.66 1.26
C ILE A 192 7.63 -10.97 0.74
N PHE A 193 7.24 -11.83 1.67
CA PHE A 193 6.56 -13.08 1.32
C PHE A 193 5.31 -12.86 0.45
N GLY A 194 5.28 -13.56 -0.69
CA GLY A 194 4.20 -13.51 -1.68
C GLY A 194 4.33 -12.39 -2.73
N ILE A 195 5.46 -11.64 -2.73
CA ILE A 195 5.89 -10.84 -3.87
C ILE A 195 7.05 -11.57 -4.51
N GLY A 196 6.81 -12.22 -5.66
CA GLY A 196 7.88 -12.86 -6.42
C GLY A 196 8.49 -11.93 -7.46
N PHE A 197 9.57 -12.41 -8.12
CA PHE A 197 10.29 -11.67 -9.16
C PHE A 197 9.36 -11.06 -10.23
N VAL A 198 8.42 -11.86 -10.78
CA VAL A 198 7.48 -11.38 -11.82
C VAL A 198 6.65 -10.17 -11.36
N THR A 199 6.27 -10.12 -10.08
CA THR A 199 5.52 -8.98 -9.54
C THR A 199 6.43 -7.77 -9.33
N ALA A 200 7.62 -7.97 -8.78
CA ALA A 200 8.63 -6.93 -8.60
C ALA A 200 9.08 -6.33 -9.94
N ASP A 201 9.25 -7.17 -10.97
CA ASP A 201 9.62 -6.75 -12.32
C ASP A 201 8.55 -5.86 -12.98
N LYS A 202 7.26 -6.21 -12.83
CA LYS A 202 6.15 -5.37 -13.29
C LYS A 202 6.13 -3.99 -12.60
N ILE A 203 6.48 -3.94 -11.32
CA ILE A 203 6.58 -2.69 -10.56
C ILE A 203 7.78 -1.88 -11.07
N ALA A 204 8.94 -2.53 -11.24
CA ALA A 204 10.16 -1.92 -11.77
C ALA A 204 9.94 -1.28 -13.15
N GLN A 205 9.29 -1.99 -14.07
CA GLN A 205 8.96 -1.48 -15.40
C GLN A 205 8.07 -0.23 -15.34
N LYS A 206 7.07 -0.20 -14.45
CA LYS A 206 6.21 0.97 -14.26
C LYS A 206 6.93 2.16 -13.60
N LEU A 207 7.99 1.90 -12.85
CA LEU A 207 8.88 2.91 -12.30
C LEU A 207 9.92 3.42 -13.31
N GLY A 208 9.96 2.82 -14.52
CA GLY A 208 10.88 3.22 -15.58
C GLY A 208 12.24 2.54 -15.55
N PHE A 209 12.39 1.45 -14.78
CA PHE A 209 13.62 0.66 -14.84
C PHE A 209 13.77 -0.01 -16.20
N ALA A 210 14.99 0.04 -16.73
CA ALA A 210 15.32 -0.55 -18.01
C ALA A 210 15.27 -2.09 -17.93
N LYS A 211 14.85 -2.73 -19.03
CA LYS A 211 14.78 -4.20 -19.10
C LYS A 211 16.14 -4.88 -18.99
N ASP A 212 17.19 -4.20 -19.36
CA ASP A 212 18.59 -4.63 -19.35
C ASP A 212 19.35 -4.13 -18.12
N SER A 213 18.67 -3.62 -17.08
CA SER A 213 19.32 -3.15 -15.85
C SER A 213 20.00 -4.29 -15.09
N GLU A 214 21.16 -4.00 -14.50
CA GLU A 214 21.92 -4.95 -13.66
C GLU A 214 21.06 -5.49 -12.51
N LEU A 215 20.30 -4.63 -11.82
CA LEU A 215 19.40 -5.03 -10.74
C LEU A 215 18.36 -6.06 -11.19
N ARG A 216 17.83 -5.90 -12.42
CA ARG A 216 16.89 -6.87 -13.00
C ARG A 216 17.57 -8.19 -13.30
N ALA A 217 18.77 -8.15 -13.87
CA ALA A 217 19.54 -9.35 -14.19
C ALA A 217 19.90 -10.14 -12.91
N GLU A 218 20.38 -9.48 -11.87
CA GLU A 218 20.71 -10.09 -10.58
C GLU A 218 19.47 -10.76 -9.94
N ALA A 219 18.37 -10.04 -9.84
CA ALA A 219 17.12 -10.56 -9.28
C ALA A 219 16.54 -11.71 -10.13
N GLY A 220 16.68 -11.63 -11.45
CA GLY A 220 16.24 -12.66 -12.37
C GLY A 220 17.07 -13.94 -12.28
N ILE A 221 18.38 -13.83 -12.11
CA ILE A 221 19.26 -14.98 -11.87
C ILE A 221 18.86 -15.71 -10.59
N LEU A 222 18.65 -14.96 -9.50
CA LEU A 222 18.20 -15.54 -8.23
C LEU A 222 16.84 -16.24 -8.38
N HIS A 223 15.92 -15.65 -9.14
CA HIS A 223 14.63 -16.27 -9.43
C HIS A 223 14.78 -17.60 -10.18
N VAL A 224 15.60 -17.63 -11.24
CA VAL A 224 15.87 -18.86 -11.99
C VAL A 224 16.49 -19.94 -11.10
N LEU A 225 17.45 -19.59 -10.26
CA LEU A 225 18.07 -20.52 -9.32
C LEU A 225 17.05 -21.07 -8.29
N HIS A 226 16.13 -20.23 -7.81
CA HIS A 226 15.05 -20.68 -6.93
C HIS A 226 14.11 -21.67 -7.64
N GLU A 227 13.70 -21.38 -8.89
CA GLU A 227 12.89 -22.33 -9.65
C GLU A 227 13.58 -23.68 -9.85
N MET A 228 14.90 -23.66 -10.15
CA MET A 228 15.69 -24.89 -10.26
C MET A 228 15.79 -25.63 -8.94
N THR A 229 15.87 -24.95 -7.83
CA THR A 229 15.86 -25.57 -6.49
C THR A 229 14.51 -26.24 -6.20
N ASP A 230 13.41 -25.59 -6.56
CA ASP A 230 12.06 -26.14 -6.42
C ASP A 230 11.85 -27.39 -7.30
N GLU A 231 12.54 -27.47 -8.46
CA GLU A 231 12.61 -28.66 -9.32
C GLU A 231 13.54 -29.77 -8.77
N GLY A 232 14.21 -29.54 -7.63
CA GLY A 232 15.06 -30.50 -6.95
C GLY A 232 16.53 -30.44 -7.34
N HIS A 233 16.97 -29.42 -8.06
CA HIS A 233 18.39 -29.22 -8.40
C HIS A 233 19.16 -28.64 -7.21
N VAL A 234 20.23 -29.29 -6.77
CA VAL A 234 21.14 -28.80 -5.71
C VAL A 234 22.31 -27.98 -6.29
N TYR A 235 22.53 -28.03 -7.57
CA TYR A 235 23.43 -27.17 -8.35
C TYR A 235 22.90 -27.01 -9.76
N TYR A 236 23.29 -25.94 -10.43
CA TYR A 236 22.93 -25.72 -11.83
C TYR A 236 24.15 -25.29 -12.64
N PRO A 237 24.47 -25.95 -13.78
CA PRO A 237 25.68 -25.64 -14.55
C PRO A 237 25.63 -24.23 -15.13
N TYR A 238 26.80 -23.60 -15.25
CA TYR A 238 26.95 -22.20 -15.64
C TYR A 238 26.33 -21.87 -17.02
N GLU A 239 26.67 -22.62 -18.07
CA GLU A 239 26.15 -22.36 -19.41
C GLU A 239 24.64 -22.56 -19.52
N PRO A 240 24.05 -23.65 -19.05
CA PRO A 240 22.61 -23.82 -18.97
C PRO A 240 21.89 -22.70 -18.16
N LEU A 241 22.51 -22.19 -17.08
CA LEU A 241 21.97 -21.07 -16.32
C LEU A 241 21.87 -19.80 -17.17
N ILE A 242 22.91 -19.48 -17.92
CA ILE A 242 22.92 -18.33 -18.82
C ILE A 242 21.82 -18.43 -19.87
N GLU A 243 21.70 -19.58 -20.53
CA GLU A 243 20.67 -19.79 -21.55
C GLU A 243 19.25 -19.70 -20.94
N LYS A 244 19.02 -20.27 -19.77
CA LYS A 244 17.75 -20.19 -19.08
C LYS A 244 17.41 -18.74 -18.67
N CYS A 245 18.40 -17.99 -18.13
CA CYS A 245 18.23 -16.58 -17.83
C CYS A 245 17.92 -15.74 -19.06
N LYS A 246 18.61 -16.01 -20.19
CA LYS A 246 18.36 -15.34 -21.48
C LYS A 246 16.93 -15.56 -21.96
N GLU A 247 16.43 -16.80 -21.88
CA GLU A 247 15.07 -17.16 -22.27
C GLU A 247 14.02 -16.43 -21.41
N ILE A 248 14.21 -16.40 -20.08
CA ILE A 248 13.22 -15.87 -19.14
C ILE A 248 13.27 -14.32 -19.08
N LEU A 249 14.47 -13.73 -19.11
CA LEU A 249 14.67 -12.29 -18.92
C LEU A 249 14.65 -11.49 -20.21
N ASP A 250 14.86 -12.17 -21.36
CA ASP A 250 14.99 -11.53 -22.69
C ASP A 250 16.02 -10.40 -22.69
N ILE A 251 17.25 -10.70 -22.23
CA ILE A 251 18.40 -9.78 -22.16
C ILE A 251 19.66 -10.43 -22.72
N ASP A 252 20.64 -9.60 -23.05
CA ASP A 252 21.88 -10.04 -23.65
C ASP A 252 22.74 -10.87 -22.69
N ARG A 253 23.44 -11.88 -23.25
CA ARG A 253 24.36 -12.77 -22.53
C ARG A 253 25.39 -12.00 -21.68
N GLU A 254 25.93 -10.91 -22.20
CA GLU A 254 26.97 -10.13 -21.53
C GLU A 254 26.48 -9.56 -20.20
N ILE A 255 25.23 -9.09 -20.16
CA ILE A 255 24.60 -8.54 -18.96
C ILE A 255 24.41 -9.66 -17.92
N ILE A 256 23.96 -10.85 -18.35
CA ILE A 256 23.78 -12.01 -17.47
C ILE A 256 25.11 -12.43 -16.86
N VAL A 257 26.16 -12.56 -17.68
CA VAL A 257 27.50 -12.96 -17.21
C VAL A 257 28.04 -11.96 -16.18
N LYS A 258 27.90 -10.66 -16.44
CA LYS A 258 28.29 -9.62 -15.50
C LYS A 258 27.52 -9.72 -14.19
N ALA A 259 26.20 -9.89 -14.24
CA ALA A 259 25.34 -10.01 -13.06
C ALA A 259 25.63 -11.27 -12.24
N ILE A 260 25.93 -12.41 -12.87
CA ILE A 260 26.38 -13.62 -12.16
C ILE A 260 27.67 -13.34 -11.38
N GLY A 261 28.62 -12.62 -11.97
CA GLY A 261 29.85 -12.22 -11.27
C GLY A 261 29.58 -11.39 -10.02
N THR A 262 28.66 -10.44 -10.09
CA THR A 262 28.25 -9.62 -8.95
C THR A 262 27.55 -10.47 -7.86
N CYS A 263 26.64 -11.36 -8.25
CA CYS A 263 25.96 -12.27 -7.30
C CYS A 263 26.96 -13.16 -6.55
N LEU A 264 27.99 -13.69 -7.21
CA LEU A 264 28.99 -14.55 -6.57
C LEU A 264 29.88 -13.78 -5.57
N LEU A 265 30.25 -12.54 -5.87
CA LEU A 265 31.01 -11.69 -4.94
C LEU A 265 30.22 -11.38 -3.68
N TYR A 266 28.93 -11.07 -3.82
CA TYR A 266 28.06 -10.76 -2.67
C TYR A 266 27.84 -11.97 -1.77
N THR A 267 27.74 -13.18 -2.31
CA THR A 267 27.60 -14.41 -1.50
C THR A 267 28.88 -14.84 -0.79
N SER A 268 30.07 -14.49 -1.32
CA SER A 268 31.33 -14.79 -0.63
C SER A 268 31.57 -13.89 0.58
N ASP A 269 31.23 -12.60 0.49
CA ASP A 269 31.36 -11.66 1.60
C ASP A 269 30.39 -11.98 2.76
N ALA A 270 29.21 -12.53 2.47
CA ALA A 270 28.24 -12.94 3.49
C ALA A 270 28.61 -14.27 4.20
N ALA A 271 29.59 -15.02 3.67
CA ALA A 271 30.07 -16.27 4.30
C ALA A 271 31.25 -16.03 5.24
N ASP A 272 31.86 -14.85 5.22
CA ASP A 272 33.02 -14.48 6.05
C ASP A 272 32.61 -13.64 7.30
N GLU A 273 31.32 -13.31 7.50
CA GLU A 273 30.73 -12.74 8.72
C GLU A 273 30.03 -13.82 9.58
#